data_0899a5ee9d172f3c4c0d33317212f9f1
#
_entry.id   0899a5ee9d172f3c4c0d33317212f9f1
#
_cell.length_a   1.000
_cell.length_b   1.000
_cell.length_c   1.000
_cell.angle_alpha   90.00
_cell.angle_beta   90.00
_cell.angle_gamma   90.00
#
_symmetry.space_group_name_H-M   'P 1'
#
loop_
_entity.id
_entity.type
_entity.pdbx_description
1 polymer ?
#
loop_
_entity_poly.entity_id
_entity_poly.type
_entity_poly.pdbx_seq_one_letter_code
_entity_poly.pdbx_strand_id
1 'polypeptide(L)'
;SSSAALKGDGDEARDNLFASLKPSSTATQVTWQVFSESGALSYEVSALALEQFQALQLMKVEQPLIRMTTDQQRPWLIQAALGEISSARNASVNESAKADKLDLRGNVQITRDQNDPRHALRLFTPQLSIFPSQQRAVTNEPVVVRHAQFITTSHGLDLNLKTGTLSFAESDNTRVVSKLFLNQQSKGT
;
A
#
# COMPACT_ATOMS: atom_id res chain seq x y z
N SER A 1 -10.32 8.78 -30.64
CA SER A 1 -9.31 9.55 -29.89
C SER A 1 -8.74 8.67 -28.79
N SER A 2 -7.60 8.10 -29.08
CA SER A 2 -6.84 7.23 -28.21
C SER A 2 -6.09 8.10 -27.19
N SER A 3 -6.54 8.13 -25.94
CA SER A 3 -5.77 8.70 -24.83
C SER A 3 -4.83 7.62 -24.32
N ALA A 4 -3.62 7.56 -24.84
CA ALA A 4 -2.53 6.80 -24.28
C ALA A 4 -2.08 7.55 -23.01
N ALA A 5 -2.28 6.95 -21.82
CA ALA A 5 -1.67 7.40 -20.59
C ALA A 5 -0.15 7.39 -20.79
N LEU A 6 0.49 8.55 -20.65
CA LEU A 6 1.93 8.69 -20.67
C LEU A 6 2.49 7.91 -19.46
N LYS A 7 3.01 6.73 -19.73
CA LYS A 7 3.90 6.02 -18.82
C LYS A 7 5.09 6.95 -18.60
N GLY A 8 5.33 7.39 -17.36
CA GLY A 8 6.43 8.31 -17.10
C GLY A 8 7.77 7.67 -17.46
N ASP A 9 8.65 8.42 -18.09
CA ASP A 9 10.00 7.97 -18.51
C ASP A 9 10.80 7.26 -17.39
N GLY A 10 10.49 7.54 -16.14
CA GLY A 10 11.09 6.90 -14.97
C GLY A 10 10.68 5.44 -14.76
N ASP A 11 9.46 5.06 -15.11
CA ASP A 11 8.95 3.70 -14.95
C ASP A 11 9.52 2.76 -16.03
N GLU A 12 9.65 3.23 -17.26
CA GLU A 12 10.28 2.45 -18.34
C GLU A 12 11.78 2.22 -18.08
N ALA A 13 12.48 3.23 -17.57
CA ALA A 13 13.89 3.10 -17.21
C ALA A 13 14.10 2.10 -16.08
N ARG A 14 13.23 2.06 -15.09
CA ARG A 14 13.25 1.08 -13.99
C ARG A 14 12.95 -0.33 -14.49
N ASP A 15 11.90 -0.51 -15.29
CA ASP A 15 11.54 -1.80 -15.86
C ASP A 15 12.65 -2.37 -16.74
N ASN A 16 13.32 -1.52 -17.52
CA ASN A 16 14.50 -1.90 -18.32
C ASN A 16 15.69 -2.27 -17.46
N LEU A 17 15.92 -1.58 -16.34
CA LEU A 17 17.01 -1.92 -15.41
C LEU A 17 16.77 -3.32 -14.80
N PHE A 18 15.55 -3.63 -14.39
CA PHE A 18 15.20 -4.94 -13.84
C PHE A 18 15.28 -6.05 -14.89
N ALA A 19 14.91 -5.79 -16.14
CA ALA A 19 15.03 -6.76 -17.23
C ALA A 19 16.49 -7.18 -17.51
N SER A 20 17.47 -6.31 -17.20
CA SER A 20 18.90 -6.56 -17.38
C SER A 20 19.59 -7.17 -16.16
N LEU A 21 18.97 -7.14 -14.99
CA LEU A 21 19.53 -7.65 -13.74
C LEU A 21 19.03 -9.06 -13.45
N LYS A 22 19.93 -9.94 -13.02
CA LYS A 22 19.59 -11.25 -12.50
C LYS A 22 19.22 -11.14 -11.01
N PRO A 23 18.07 -11.67 -10.57
CA PRO A 23 17.76 -11.72 -9.15
C PRO A 23 18.77 -12.59 -8.41
N SER A 24 19.13 -12.20 -7.18
CA SER A 24 20.01 -12.97 -6.30
C SER A 24 19.28 -14.18 -5.70
N SER A 25 17.98 -14.11 -5.55
CA SER A 25 17.12 -15.22 -5.16
C SER A 25 15.70 -15.03 -5.68
N THR A 26 15.00 -16.14 -5.86
CA THR A 26 13.60 -16.20 -6.28
C THR A 26 12.84 -17.18 -5.40
N ALA A 27 11.57 -16.89 -5.14
CA ALA A 27 10.68 -17.78 -4.41
C ALA A 27 9.24 -17.63 -4.95
N THR A 28 8.42 -18.67 -4.75
CA THR A 28 7.01 -18.66 -5.13
C THR A 28 6.14 -19.00 -3.91
N GLN A 29 4.91 -18.47 -3.90
CA GLN A 29 3.93 -18.68 -2.83
C GLN A 29 4.53 -18.38 -1.45
N VAL A 30 5.06 -17.15 -1.30
CA VAL A 30 5.73 -16.70 -0.08
C VAL A 30 4.77 -15.95 0.83
N THR A 31 4.99 -16.11 2.13
CA THR A 31 4.36 -15.30 3.17
C THR A 31 5.40 -14.99 4.23
N TRP A 32 5.48 -13.72 4.63
CA TRP A 32 6.34 -13.31 5.74
C TRP A 32 5.64 -12.31 6.63
N GLN A 33 6.06 -12.26 7.87
CA GLN A 33 5.51 -11.41 8.91
C GLN A 33 6.59 -10.49 9.46
N VAL A 34 6.19 -9.26 9.73
CA VAL A 34 7.06 -8.25 10.34
C VAL A 34 6.45 -7.85 11.67
N PHE A 35 7.27 -7.94 12.72
CA PHE A 35 6.89 -7.63 14.09
C PHE A 35 7.48 -6.28 14.52
N SER A 36 6.75 -5.57 15.37
CA SER A 36 7.24 -4.36 16.03
C SER A 36 8.29 -4.70 17.10
N GLU A 37 8.97 -3.69 17.62
CA GLU A 37 9.92 -3.86 18.73
C GLU A 37 9.26 -4.44 20.00
N SER A 38 7.97 -4.21 20.19
CA SER A 38 7.18 -4.80 21.27
C SER A 38 6.80 -6.27 21.04
N GLY A 39 7.15 -6.85 19.89
CA GLY A 39 6.79 -8.22 19.51
C GLY A 39 5.38 -8.39 18.95
N ALA A 40 4.61 -7.32 18.77
CA ALA A 40 3.32 -7.37 18.12
C ALA A 40 3.46 -7.46 16.59
N LEU A 41 2.56 -8.20 15.92
CA LEU A 41 2.51 -8.27 14.47
C LEU A 41 2.22 -6.87 13.90
N SER A 42 3.13 -6.35 13.10
CA SER A 42 2.99 -5.06 12.42
C SER A 42 2.26 -5.22 11.09
N TYR A 43 2.78 -6.09 10.24
CA TYR A 43 2.14 -6.43 8.98
C TYR A 43 2.59 -7.81 8.47
N GLU A 44 1.78 -8.37 7.60
CA GLU A 44 2.06 -9.61 6.90
C GLU A 44 1.97 -9.36 5.39
N VAL A 45 2.87 -9.97 4.63
CA VAL A 45 2.84 -9.92 3.17
C VAL A 45 2.78 -11.33 2.63
N SER A 46 1.81 -11.59 1.76
CA SER A 46 1.74 -12.80 0.94
C SER A 46 1.91 -12.42 -0.52
N ALA A 47 2.64 -13.18 -1.29
CA ALA A 47 2.85 -12.95 -2.72
C ALA A 47 2.93 -14.26 -3.50
N LEU A 48 2.52 -14.22 -4.77
CA LEU A 48 2.60 -15.34 -5.69
C LEU A 48 4.06 -15.66 -6.03
N ALA A 49 4.85 -14.64 -6.28
CA ALA A 49 6.28 -14.75 -6.57
C ALA A 49 7.06 -13.60 -5.95
N LEU A 50 8.32 -13.86 -5.66
CA LEU A 50 9.26 -12.90 -5.11
C LEU A 50 10.60 -13.04 -5.84
N GLU A 51 11.17 -11.91 -6.25
CA GLU A 51 12.53 -11.78 -6.76
C GLU A 51 13.31 -10.80 -5.89
N GLN A 52 14.45 -11.23 -5.37
CA GLN A 52 15.30 -10.38 -4.55
C GLN A 52 16.49 -9.88 -5.39
N PHE A 53 16.74 -8.59 -5.31
CA PHE A 53 17.90 -7.92 -5.94
C PHE A 53 18.76 -7.32 -4.84
N GLN A 54 19.70 -8.10 -4.33
CA GLN A 54 20.51 -7.74 -3.16
C GLN A 54 21.36 -6.48 -3.41
N ALA A 55 21.91 -6.32 -4.60
CA ALA A 55 22.70 -5.14 -4.94
C ALA A 55 21.89 -3.83 -4.89
N LEU A 56 20.59 -3.91 -5.12
CA LEU A 56 19.64 -2.78 -5.07
C LEU A 56 18.93 -2.65 -3.73
N GLN A 57 19.09 -3.63 -2.83
CA GLN A 57 18.32 -3.76 -1.59
C GLN A 57 16.80 -3.68 -1.84
N LEU A 58 16.36 -4.37 -2.87
CA LEU A 58 15.01 -4.33 -3.39
C LEU A 58 14.47 -5.74 -3.58
N MET A 59 13.19 -5.92 -3.26
CA MET A 59 12.41 -7.12 -3.61
C MET A 59 11.28 -6.71 -4.53
N LYS A 60 11.10 -7.46 -5.63
CA LYS A 60 9.90 -7.40 -6.48
C LYS A 60 8.98 -8.53 -6.07
N VAL A 61 7.70 -8.24 -5.99
CA VAL A 61 6.66 -9.19 -5.61
C VAL A 61 5.51 -9.14 -6.61
N GLU A 62 5.01 -10.31 -6.96
CA GLU A 62 3.83 -10.46 -7.81
C GLU A 62 2.60 -10.75 -6.98
N GLN A 63 1.50 -10.08 -7.31
CA GLN A 63 0.20 -10.20 -6.64
C GLN A 63 0.32 -10.12 -5.11
N PRO A 64 0.96 -9.08 -4.56
CA PRO A 64 1.07 -8.93 -3.12
C PRO A 64 -0.29 -8.70 -2.47
N LEU A 65 -0.51 -9.38 -1.36
CA LEU A 65 -1.56 -9.10 -0.39
C LEU A 65 -0.90 -8.72 0.92
N ILE A 66 -1.12 -7.48 1.35
CA ILE A 66 -0.55 -6.92 2.57
C ILE A 66 -1.66 -6.78 3.59
N ARG A 67 -1.45 -7.37 4.76
CA ARG A 67 -2.33 -7.21 5.92
C ARG A 67 -1.62 -6.36 6.96
N MET A 68 -2.11 -5.14 7.19
CA MET A 68 -1.56 -4.25 8.21
C MET A 68 -2.46 -4.24 9.44
N THR A 69 -1.88 -4.63 10.58
CA THR A 69 -2.58 -4.65 11.86
C THR A 69 -2.26 -3.35 12.60
N THR A 70 -3.28 -2.64 13.01
CA THR A 70 -3.17 -1.45 13.85
C THR A 70 -3.81 -1.74 15.20
N ASP A 71 -3.35 -1.07 16.25
CA ASP A 71 -3.81 -1.30 17.61
C ASP A 71 -5.34 -1.27 17.72
N GLN A 72 -5.93 -2.38 18.19
CA GLN A 72 -7.35 -2.56 18.52
C GLN A 72 -8.35 -2.41 17.35
N GLN A 73 -7.89 -2.37 16.11
CA GLN A 73 -8.76 -2.19 14.95
C GLN A 73 -8.61 -3.34 13.96
N ARG A 74 -9.60 -3.48 13.09
CA ARG A 74 -9.54 -4.45 12.02
C ARG A 74 -8.40 -4.15 11.07
N PRO A 75 -7.72 -5.18 10.56
CA PRO A 75 -6.60 -4.99 9.67
C PRO A 75 -7.03 -4.31 8.37
N TRP A 76 -6.12 -3.54 7.81
CA TRP A 76 -6.18 -3.09 6.44
C TRP A 76 -5.68 -4.21 5.53
N LEU A 77 -6.42 -4.50 4.47
CA LEU A 77 -6.03 -5.41 3.40
C LEU A 77 -5.70 -4.58 2.17
N ILE A 78 -4.47 -4.72 1.66
CA ILE A 78 -4.00 -3.98 0.50
C ILE A 78 -3.47 -4.98 -0.50
N GLN A 79 -4.00 -4.95 -1.71
CA GLN A 79 -3.59 -5.84 -2.79
C GLN A 79 -3.27 -5.07 -4.06
N ALA A 80 -2.38 -5.60 -4.87
CA ALA A 80 -1.96 -5.03 -6.14
C ALA A 80 -1.54 -6.12 -7.12
N ALA A 81 -1.27 -5.76 -8.37
CA ALA A 81 -0.69 -6.67 -9.34
C ALA A 81 0.81 -6.86 -9.10
N LEU A 82 1.52 -5.78 -8.79
CA LEU A 82 2.96 -5.78 -8.57
C LEU A 82 3.32 -4.92 -7.34
N GLY A 83 4.42 -5.28 -6.69
CA GLY A 83 4.99 -4.50 -5.61
C GLY A 83 6.51 -4.46 -5.66
N GLU A 84 7.08 -3.37 -5.17
CA GLU A 84 8.49 -3.21 -4.89
C GLU A 84 8.66 -2.88 -3.42
N ILE A 85 9.50 -3.63 -2.73
CA ILE A 85 9.76 -3.47 -1.31
C ILE A 85 11.22 -3.06 -1.16
N SER A 86 11.45 -1.85 -0.66
CA SER A 86 12.78 -1.33 -0.39
C SER A 86 13.05 -1.29 1.11
N SER A 87 14.26 -1.68 1.50
CA SER A 87 14.74 -1.62 2.89
C SER A 87 15.79 -0.52 3.06
N ALA A 88 15.92 0.00 4.28
CA ALA A 88 16.97 0.95 4.61
C ALA A 88 18.37 0.35 4.37
N ARG A 89 19.30 1.17 3.90
CA ARG A 89 20.65 0.78 3.52
C ARG A 89 21.52 0.20 4.66
N ASN A 90 21.01 0.10 5.88
CA ASN A 90 21.80 -0.28 7.07
C ASN A 90 21.25 -1.50 7.84
N ALA A 91 20.33 -2.26 7.28
CA ALA A 91 19.91 -3.51 7.91
C ALA A 91 21.02 -4.55 7.74
N SER A 92 21.71 -4.88 8.83
CA SER A 92 22.60 -6.03 8.90
C SER A 92 21.80 -7.30 8.62
N VAL A 93 22.45 -8.28 7.99
CA VAL A 93 21.87 -9.53 7.46
C VAL A 93 21.05 -10.36 8.47
N ASN A 94 21.07 -10.00 9.75
CA ASN A 94 20.43 -10.71 10.86
C ASN A 94 19.19 -10.00 11.46
N GLU A 95 18.86 -8.81 11.04
CA GLU A 95 17.61 -8.17 11.42
C GLU A 95 16.60 -8.37 10.31
N SER A 96 15.43 -8.90 10.65
CA SER A 96 14.29 -8.99 9.75
C SER A 96 14.11 -7.64 9.06
N ALA A 97 14.44 -7.59 7.75
CA ALA A 97 14.51 -6.34 7.00
C ALA A 97 13.16 -5.63 7.12
N LYS A 98 13.10 -4.61 7.98
CA LYS A 98 11.96 -3.70 8.02
C LYS A 98 11.91 -2.99 6.68
N ALA A 99 10.86 -3.21 5.91
CA ALA A 99 10.64 -2.46 4.70
C ALA A 99 10.42 -1.00 5.06
N ASP A 100 11.23 -0.09 4.50
CA ASP A 100 11.02 1.34 4.69
C ASP A 100 9.87 1.85 3.82
N LYS A 101 9.71 1.24 2.66
CA LYS A 101 8.72 1.63 1.67
C LYS A 101 8.26 0.42 0.86
N LEU A 102 6.96 0.35 0.62
CA LEU A 102 6.35 -0.57 -0.33
C LEU A 102 5.68 0.26 -1.43
N ASP A 103 6.14 0.12 -2.66
CA ASP A 103 5.55 0.75 -3.84
C ASP A 103 4.70 -0.28 -4.58
N LEU A 104 3.40 -0.07 -4.63
CA LEU A 104 2.42 -0.95 -5.24
C LEU A 104 1.92 -0.37 -6.54
N ARG A 105 1.75 -1.23 -7.56
CA ARG A 105 1.27 -0.84 -8.89
C ARG A 105 0.30 -1.86 -9.46
N GLY A 106 -0.61 -1.37 -10.27
CA GLY A 106 -1.61 -2.15 -11.00
C GLY A 106 -2.80 -2.56 -10.12
N ASN A 107 -3.94 -1.92 -10.38
CA ASN A 107 -5.20 -2.22 -9.71
C ASN A 107 -5.09 -2.32 -8.18
N VAL A 108 -4.41 -1.34 -7.58
CA VAL A 108 -4.25 -1.31 -6.12
C VAL A 108 -5.61 -1.14 -5.46
N GLN A 109 -5.93 -2.05 -4.57
CA GLN A 109 -7.17 -2.03 -3.80
C GLN A 109 -6.83 -2.03 -2.31
N ILE A 110 -7.40 -1.08 -1.59
CA ILE A 110 -7.32 -0.98 -0.13
C ILE A 110 -8.70 -1.27 0.43
N THR A 111 -8.79 -2.23 1.33
CA THR A 111 -10.06 -2.57 1.99
C THR A 111 -9.88 -2.60 3.50
N ARG A 112 -10.92 -2.21 4.19
CA ARG A 112 -11.06 -2.41 5.62
C ARG A 112 -12.44 -2.96 5.89
N ASP A 113 -12.49 -4.22 6.27
CA ASP A 113 -13.74 -4.86 6.61
C ASP A 113 -14.25 -4.34 7.95
N GLN A 114 -15.50 -3.98 7.97
CA GLN A 114 -16.25 -3.64 9.19
C GLN A 114 -17.13 -4.84 9.55
N ASN A 115 -17.54 -4.95 10.81
CA ASN A 115 -18.51 -5.97 11.22
C ASN A 115 -19.83 -5.85 10.45
N ASP A 116 -20.17 -4.64 10.07
CA ASP A 116 -21.34 -4.32 9.27
C ASP A 116 -20.88 -4.01 7.83
N PRO A 117 -21.34 -4.77 6.82
CA PRO A 117 -21.00 -4.52 5.41
C PRO A 117 -21.37 -3.10 4.95
N ARG A 118 -22.31 -2.44 5.61
CA ARG A 118 -22.70 -1.06 5.32
C ARG A 118 -21.59 -0.04 5.63
N HIS A 119 -20.59 -0.42 6.40
CA HIS A 119 -19.44 0.41 6.75
C HIS A 119 -18.15 -0.04 6.05
N ALA A 120 -18.24 -1.04 5.18
CA ALA A 120 -17.08 -1.49 4.41
C ALA A 120 -16.56 -0.37 3.52
N LEU A 121 -15.26 -0.12 3.60
CA LEU A 121 -14.57 0.88 2.79
C LEU A 121 -13.68 0.18 1.77
N ARG A 122 -13.76 0.61 0.52
CA ARG A 122 -12.89 0.15 -0.57
C ARG A 122 -12.35 1.35 -1.34
N LEU A 123 -11.02 1.38 -1.48
CA LEU A 123 -10.32 2.38 -2.27
C LEU A 123 -9.62 1.70 -3.44
N PHE A 124 -9.61 2.35 -4.58
CA PHE A 124 -8.98 1.87 -5.81
C PHE A 124 -8.08 2.97 -6.37
N THR A 125 -6.85 2.63 -6.72
CA THR A 125 -5.89 3.54 -7.35
C THR A 125 -4.92 2.76 -8.23
N PRO A 126 -4.33 3.35 -9.28
CA PRO A 126 -3.30 2.68 -10.08
C PRO A 126 -2.01 2.40 -9.32
N GLN A 127 -1.64 3.28 -8.39
CA GLN A 127 -0.39 3.18 -7.63
C GLN A 127 -0.58 3.63 -6.18
N LEU A 128 0.22 3.09 -5.27
CA LEU A 128 0.21 3.42 -3.86
C LEU A 128 1.59 3.21 -3.25
N SER A 129 2.07 4.16 -2.47
CA SER A 129 3.25 4.00 -1.62
C SER A 129 2.83 3.83 -0.17
N ILE A 130 3.35 2.79 0.49
CA ILE A 130 3.10 2.52 1.91
C ILE A 130 4.41 2.74 2.67
N PHE A 131 4.33 3.42 3.79
CA PHE A 131 5.40 3.66 4.75
C PHE A 131 5.03 2.97 6.07
N PRO A 132 5.44 1.71 6.27
CA PRO A 132 4.99 0.91 7.42
C PRO A 132 5.36 1.51 8.76
N SER A 133 6.57 2.06 8.91
CA SER A 133 7.03 2.70 10.15
C SER A 133 6.21 3.93 10.53
N GLN A 134 5.65 4.63 9.54
CA GLN A 134 4.79 5.79 9.72
C GLN A 134 3.30 5.42 9.78
N GLN A 135 2.96 4.16 9.52
CA GLN A 135 1.58 3.67 9.36
C GLN A 135 0.77 4.56 8.40
N ARG A 136 1.36 4.86 7.25
CA ARG A 136 0.84 5.81 6.27
C ARG A 136 0.87 5.22 4.87
N ALA A 137 -0.18 5.47 4.10
CA ALA A 137 -0.25 5.14 2.68
C ALA A 137 -0.62 6.37 1.86
N VAL A 138 0.09 6.62 0.77
CA VAL A 138 -0.08 7.82 -0.05
C VAL A 138 -0.08 7.50 -1.53
N THR A 139 -0.83 8.27 -2.29
CA THR A 139 -0.75 8.30 -3.76
C THR A 139 -1.06 9.70 -4.28
N ASN A 140 -0.48 10.05 -5.43
CA ASN A 140 -0.83 11.24 -6.19
C ASN A 140 -1.72 10.92 -7.40
N GLU A 141 -2.03 9.64 -7.59
CA GLU A 141 -2.84 9.14 -8.68
C GLU A 141 -4.35 9.32 -8.41
N PRO A 142 -5.20 9.15 -9.42
CA PRO A 142 -6.64 9.13 -9.23
C PRO A 142 -7.05 8.04 -8.23
N VAL A 143 -7.96 8.38 -7.32
CA VAL A 143 -8.51 7.47 -6.31
C VAL A 143 -10.02 7.41 -6.44
N VAL A 144 -10.57 6.20 -6.43
CA VAL A 144 -12.00 5.95 -6.30
C VAL A 144 -12.27 5.36 -4.93
N VAL A 145 -13.10 6.02 -4.14
CA VAL A 145 -13.54 5.54 -2.82
C VAL A 145 -14.97 5.04 -2.94
N ARG A 146 -15.19 3.79 -2.56
CA ARG A 146 -16.52 3.18 -2.50
C ARG A 146 -16.89 2.83 -1.07
N HIS A 147 -18.00 3.35 -0.65
CA HIS A 147 -18.68 3.03 0.60
C HIS A 147 -20.13 2.67 0.26
N ALA A 148 -20.85 1.97 1.14
CA ALA A 148 -22.24 1.58 0.89
C ALA A 148 -23.18 2.77 0.62
N GLN A 149 -22.86 3.95 1.17
CA GLN A 149 -23.69 5.15 1.07
C GLN A 149 -23.21 6.17 0.04
N PHE A 150 -21.95 6.07 -0.45
CA PHE A 150 -21.40 7.02 -1.40
C PHE A 150 -20.28 6.43 -2.25
N ILE A 151 -20.07 7.04 -3.39
CA ILE A 151 -18.87 6.86 -4.24
C ILE A 151 -18.28 8.24 -4.44
N THR A 152 -16.99 8.39 -4.22
CA THR A 152 -16.28 9.63 -4.48
C THR A 152 -14.98 9.37 -5.23
N THR A 153 -14.54 10.36 -5.99
CA THR A 153 -13.27 10.33 -6.72
C THR A 153 -12.43 11.53 -6.32
N SER A 154 -11.12 11.35 -6.26
CA SER A 154 -10.19 12.44 -6.03
C SER A 154 -8.88 12.20 -6.78
N HIS A 155 -8.03 13.22 -6.86
CA HIS A 155 -6.63 13.11 -7.23
C HIS A 155 -5.79 13.17 -5.95
N GLY A 156 -5.11 12.05 -5.67
CA GLY A 156 -4.30 11.94 -4.48
C GLY A 156 -5.07 11.49 -3.23
N LEU A 157 -4.35 10.80 -2.40
CA LEU A 157 -4.81 10.27 -1.11
C LEU A 157 -3.65 10.28 -0.13
N ASP A 158 -3.95 10.66 1.08
CA ASP A 158 -3.11 10.46 2.26
C ASP A 158 -3.94 9.73 3.32
N LEU A 159 -3.60 8.47 3.55
CA LEU A 159 -4.28 7.59 4.48
C LEU A 159 -3.40 7.33 5.70
N ASN A 160 -3.86 7.76 6.86
CA ASN A 160 -3.29 7.34 8.13
C ASN A 160 -3.91 6.00 8.53
N LEU A 161 -3.11 4.94 8.44
CA LEU A 161 -3.57 3.57 8.71
C LEU A 161 -3.87 3.35 10.20
N LYS A 162 -3.18 4.08 11.09
CA LYS A 162 -3.38 3.98 12.55
C LYS A 162 -4.73 4.55 12.97
N THR A 163 -5.05 5.74 12.50
CA THR A 163 -6.28 6.45 12.89
C THR A 163 -7.45 6.16 11.95
N GLY A 164 -7.20 5.63 10.76
CA GLY A 164 -8.20 5.46 9.72
C GLY A 164 -8.63 6.78 9.07
N THR A 165 -7.82 7.84 9.20
CA THR A 165 -8.11 9.15 8.62
C THR A 165 -7.68 9.20 7.16
N LEU A 166 -8.61 9.58 6.28
CA LEU A 166 -8.38 9.81 4.86
C LEU A 166 -8.35 11.31 4.59
N SER A 167 -7.33 11.75 3.86
CA SER A 167 -7.22 13.11 3.33
C SER A 167 -7.08 13.04 1.82
N PHE A 168 -7.91 13.79 1.09
CA PHE A 168 -7.90 13.83 -0.36
C PHE A 168 -7.33 15.15 -0.85
N ALA A 169 -6.55 15.12 -1.95
CA ALA A 169 -6.18 16.32 -2.67
C ALA A 169 -7.17 16.54 -3.82
N GLU A 170 -7.74 17.71 -3.93
CA GLU A 170 -8.57 18.10 -5.06
C GLU A 170 -7.72 18.73 -6.16
N SER A 171 -7.92 18.31 -7.40
CA SER A 171 -7.27 18.91 -8.57
C SER A 171 -8.03 20.21 -8.89
N ASP A 172 -7.53 21.29 -8.52
CA ASP A 172 -7.62 22.66 -8.98
C ASP A 172 -7.51 23.63 -7.80
N ASN A 173 -6.30 24.07 -7.56
CA ASN A 173 -5.93 25.29 -6.79
C ASN A 173 -6.71 25.65 -5.52
N THR A 174 -7.67 24.85 -5.11
CA THR A 174 -8.41 24.97 -3.84
C THR A 174 -8.33 23.63 -3.09
N ARG A 175 -7.43 23.57 -2.12
CA ARG A 175 -7.34 22.42 -1.20
C ARG A 175 -8.61 22.32 -0.35
N VAL A 176 -9.60 21.58 -0.80
CA VAL A 176 -10.62 21.08 0.10
C VAL A 176 -10.13 19.74 0.64
N VAL A 177 -9.62 19.76 1.85
CA VAL A 177 -9.26 18.53 2.57
C VAL A 177 -10.52 17.99 3.22
N SER A 178 -11.18 17.03 2.58
CA SER A 178 -12.24 16.27 3.22
C SER A 178 -11.61 15.21 4.10
N LYS A 179 -11.74 15.33 5.41
CA LYS A 179 -11.32 14.31 6.38
C LYS A 179 -12.50 13.41 6.69
N LEU A 180 -12.42 12.15 6.27
CA LEU A 180 -13.39 11.14 6.65
C LEU A 180 -12.85 10.39 7.88
N PHE A 181 -13.56 10.46 8.99
CA PHE A 181 -13.23 9.72 10.21
C PHE A 181 -14.02 8.40 10.22
N LEU A 182 -13.33 7.28 10.09
CA LEU A 182 -13.94 5.95 10.10
C LEU A 182 -14.14 5.37 11.52
N ASN A 183 -13.82 6.16 12.54
CA ASN A 183 -13.92 5.77 13.94
C ASN A 183 -15.14 6.41 14.62
N GLN A 184 -16.35 6.12 14.17
CA GLN A 184 -17.52 6.29 15.05
C GLN A 184 -17.83 4.95 15.71
N GLN A 185 -17.31 4.74 16.91
CA GLN A 185 -17.95 3.84 17.85
C GLN A 185 -19.33 4.42 18.16
N SER A 186 -20.37 3.79 17.68
CA SER A 186 -21.70 4.01 18.25
C SER A 186 -21.65 3.54 19.70
N LYS A 187 -21.57 4.48 20.64
CA LYS A 187 -21.99 4.22 22.01
C LYS A 187 -23.46 3.81 21.93
N GLY A 188 -23.72 2.50 22.03
CA GLY A 188 -25.04 2.00 22.32
C GLY A 188 -25.42 2.46 23.72
N THR A 189 -26.51 3.12 23.80
CA THR A 189 -27.31 3.27 25.00
C THR A 189 -28.02 1.97 25.29
#